data_6e96ef9460ed3f3bd93231d05488cd2f
#
_entry.id   6e96ef9460ed3f3bd93231d05488cd2f
#
_cell.length_a   1.000
_cell.length_b   1.000
_cell.length_c   1.000
_cell.angle_alpha   90.00
_cell.angle_beta   90.00
_cell.angle_gamma   90.00
#
_symmetry.space_group_name_H-M   'P 1'
#
loop_
_entity.id
_entity.type
_entity.pdbx_description
1 polymer ?
#
loop_
_entity_poly.entity_id
_entity_poly.type
_entity_poly.pdbx_seq_one_letter_code
_entity_poly.pdbx_strand_id
1 'polypeptide(L)'
;KVAAANAIALLAREDVPDEVVSAYGGERPKYGKNYIIPSTFDPRLVRRIPSAVAEAAIKSGVARKKIENFEIYKDQLSARLDPSMSLMQGVNAKVKKSPKKVVFAEGEDENMLKAAIEFPQGIST
;
A
#
# COMPACT_ATOMS: atom_id res chain seq x y z
N LYS A 1 0.85 -6.43 21.25
CA LYS A 1 -0.28 -5.47 21.43
C LYS A 1 0.21 -4.02 21.34
N VAL A 2 1.23 -3.62 22.10
CA VAL A 2 1.75 -2.23 22.08
C VAL A 2 2.22 -1.82 20.69
N ALA A 3 2.94 -2.68 19.95
CA ALA A 3 3.38 -2.38 18.59
C ALA A 3 2.20 -2.10 17.63
N ALA A 4 1.10 -2.84 17.75
CA ALA A 4 -0.10 -2.58 16.96
C ALA A 4 -0.72 -1.23 17.31
N ALA A 5 -0.87 -0.92 18.58
CA ALA A 5 -1.43 0.36 19.03
C ALA A 5 -0.59 1.55 18.54
N ASN A 6 0.74 1.45 18.64
CA ASN A 6 1.65 2.48 18.15
C ASN A 6 1.55 2.65 16.64
N ALA A 7 1.48 1.54 15.88
CA ALA A 7 1.36 1.60 14.42
C ALA A 7 0.03 2.25 13.98
N ILE A 8 -1.07 1.95 14.67
CA ILE A 8 -2.38 2.58 14.44
C ILE A 8 -2.30 4.08 14.74
N ALA A 9 -1.72 4.46 15.88
CA ALA A 9 -1.58 5.86 16.29
C ALA A 9 -0.69 6.68 15.33
N LEU A 10 0.36 6.08 14.79
CA LEU A 10 1.20 6.71 13.77
C LEU A 10 0.45 6.88 12.46
N LEU A 11 -0.27 5.85 12.02
CA LEU A 11 -1.04 5.92 10.77
C LEU A 11 -2.16 6.97 10.83
N ALA A 12 -2.80 7.16 11.99
CA ALA A 12 -3.83 8.19 12.18
C ALA A 12 -3.30 9.62 12.00
N ARG A 13 -1.99 9.84 12.14
CA ARG A 13 -1.34 11.14 11.98
C ARG A 13 -0.86 11.42 10.56
N GLU A 14 -0.85 10.40 9.71
CA GLU A 14 -0.51 10.55 8.29
C GLU A 14 -1.72 11.10 7.51
N ASP A 15 -1.45 11.79 6.41
CA ASP A 15 -2.51 12.25 5.51
C ASP A 15 -3.33 11.06 4.99
N VAL A 16 -4.64 11.27 4.93
CA VAL A 16 -5.60 10.25 4.51
C VAL A 16 -5.65 10.20 2.99
N PRO A 17 -5.50 9.02 2.36
CA PRO A 17 -5.60 8.87 0.90
C PRO A 17 -6.98 9.23 0.37
N ASP A 18 -7.04 9.68 -0.89
CA ASP A 18 -8.29 10.11 -1.53
C ASP A 18 -9.34 9.01 -1.62
N GLU A 19 -8.92 7.76 -1.75
CA GLU A 19 -9.80 6.58 -1.72
C GLU A 19 -10.58 6.48 -0.40
N VAL A 20 -9.89 6.75 0.71
CA VAL A 20 -10.52 6.74 2.04
C VAL A 20 -11.38 7.98 2.24
N VAL A 21 -10.95 9.15 1.73
CA VAL A 21 -11.72 10.41 1.77
C VAL A 21 -13.06 10.23 1.06
N SER A 22 -13.06 9.58 -0.09
CA SER A 22 -14.28 9.30 -0.86
C SER A 22 -15.26 8.42 -0.07
N ALA A 23 -14.76 7.44 0.69
CA ALA A 23 -15.57 6.58 1.56
C ALA A 23 -16.16 7.33 2.78
N TYR A 24 -15.57 8.48 3.15
CA TYR A 24 -16.03 9.36 4.23
C TYR A 24 -16.93 10.52 3.77
N GLY A 25 -17.49 10.44 2.58
CA GLY A 25 -18.40 11.49 2.07
C GLY A 25 -17.67 12.75 1.57
N GLY A 26 -16.38 12.65 1.26
CA GLY A 26 -15.59 13.71 0.63
C GLY A 26 -14.88 14.67 1.58
N GLU A 27 -15.13 14.61 2.87
CA GLU A 27 -14.34 15.37 3.85
C GLU A 27 -13.07 14.61 4.24
N ARG A 28 -11.91 15.27 4.09
CA ARG A 28 -10.62 14.69 4.49
C ARG A 28 -10.46 14.72 6.01
N PRO A 29 -10.49 13.56 6.69
CA PRO A 29 -10.28 13.52 8.13
C PRO A 29 -8.85 13.98 8.47
N LYS A 30 -8.74 14.80 9.50
CA LYS A 30 -7.42 15.21 10.05
C LYS A 30 -7.31 14.67 11.46
N TYR A 31 -6.07 14.26 11.81
CA TYR A 31 -5.77 13.81 13.17
C TYR A 31 -6.23 14.84 14.20
N GLY A 32 -7.00 14.42 15.16
CA GLY A 32 -7.58 15.30 16.17
C GLY A 32 -8.68 14.60 16.97
N LYS A 33 -9.49 15.38 17.63
CA LYS A 33 -10.54 14.94 18.55
C LYS A 33 -11.51 13.92 17.94
N ASN A 34 -11.80 14.06 16.64
CA ASN A 34 -12.76 13.23 15.91
C ASN A 34 -12.08 12.15 15.05
N TYR A 35 -10.74 12.14 14.95
CA TYR A 35 -9.99 11.17 14.14
C TYR A 35 -8.68 10.82 14.83
N ILE A 36 -8.76 9.94 15.83
CA ILE A 36 -7.61 9.42 16.59
C ILE A 36 -7.21 8.01 16.15
N ILE A 37 -8.08 7.33 15.42
CA ILE A 37 -7.89 5.99 14.87
C ILE A 37 -8.22 6.05 13.39
N PRO A 38 -7.40 5.44 12.50
CA PRO A 38 -7.71 5.36 11.07
C PRO A 38 -9.02 4.62 10.82
N SER A 39 -9.67 4.95 9.71
CA SER A 39 -10.83 4.20 9.24
C SER A 39 -10.53 2.73 9.08
N THR A 40 -11.52 1.88 9.40
CA THR A 40 -11.44 0.43 9.13
C THR A 40 -11.33 0.10 7.65
N PHE A 41 -11.73 1.03 6.77
CA PHE A 41 -11.62 0.91 5.31
C PHE A 41 -10.29 1.42 4.75
N ASP A 42 -9.38 1.90 5.61
CA ASP A 42 -8.07 2.36 5.15
C ASP A 42 -7.20 1.15 4.73
N PRO A 43 -6.88 0.99 3.43
CA PRO A 43 -6.13 -0.16 2.93
C PRO A 43 -4.71 -0.24 3.50
N ARG A 44 -4.17 0.87 4.00
CA ARG A 44 -2.84 0.92 4.62
C ARG A 44 -2.78 0.11 5.92
N LEU A 45 -3.91 -0.08 6.61
CA LEU A 45 -3.98 -0.87 7.85
C LEU A 45 -3.45 -2.29 7.67
N VAL A 46 -3.87 -2.97 6.59
CA VAL A 46 -3.49 -4.37 6.33
C VAL A 46 -1.99 -4.51 6.08
N ARG A 47 -1.35 -3.50 5.54
CA ARG A 47 0.07 -3.50 5.24
C ARG A 47 0.92 -3.06 6.44
N ARG A 48 0.48 -2.03 7.17
CA ARG A 48 1.24 -1.38 8.25
C ARG A 48 1.17 -2.13 9.57
N ILE A 49 -0.03 -2.51 10.00
CA ILE A 49 -0.21 -3.07 11.35
C ILE A 49 0.41 -4.46 11.50
N PRO A 50 0.14 -5.44 10.60
CA PRO A 50 0.78 -6.75 10.72
C PRO A 50 2.30 -6.68 10.60
N SER A 51 2.82 -5.81 9.74
CA SER A 51 4.28 -5.62 9.59
C SER A 51 4.93 -5.13 10.89
N ALA A 52 4.35 -4.13 11.53
CA ALA A 52 4.84 -3.59 12.81
C ALA A 52 4.78 -4.65 13.93
N VAL A 53 3.71 -5.45 13.96
CA VAL A 53 3.56 -6.54 14.94
C VAL A 53 4.59 -7.64 14.68
N ALA A 54 4.80 -8.03 13.43
CA ALA A 54 5.78 -9.05 13.06
C ALA A 54 7.20 -8.61 13.38
N GLU A 55 7.54 -7.36 13.09
CA GLU A 55 8.84 -6.78 13.45
C GLU A 55 9.07 -6.78 14.96
N ALA A 56 8.07 -6.36 15.74
CA ALA A 56 8.14 -6.37 17.19
C ALA A 56 8.28 -7.79 17.75
N ALA A 57 7.60 -8.78 17.15
CA ALA A 57 7.72 -10.19 17.54
C ALA A 57 9.13 -10.74 17.29
N ILE A 58 9.74 -10.37 16.15
CA ILE A 58 11.12 -10.75 15.83
C ILE A 58 12.09 -10.09 16.80
N LYS A 59 11.95 -8.78 17.06
CA LYS A 59 12.80 -8.04 17.99
C LYS A 59 12.73 -8.57 19.43
N SER A 60 11.56 -9.02 19.86
CA SER A 60 11.35 -9.60 21.20
C SER A 60 11.69 -11.09 21.30
N GLY A 61 12.08 -11.73 20.22
CA GLY A 61 12.47 -13.15 20.20
C GLY A 61 11.32 -14.14 20.29
N VAL A 62 10.05 -13.70 20.24
CA VAL A 62 8.87 -14.57 20.34
C VAL A 62 8.37 -15.05 18.97
N ALA A 63 8.95 -14.56 17.88
CA ALA A 63 8.57 -14.97 16.53
C ALA A 63 9.00 -16.42 16.26
N ARG A 64 8.04 -17.25 15.81
CA ARG A 64 8.33 -18.66 15.43
C ARG A 64 9.02 -18.78 14.06
N LYS A 65 8.85 -17.77 13.19
CA LYS A 65 9.46 -17.69 11.87
C LYS A 65 10.06 -16.30 11.69
N LYS A 66 11.24 -16.25 11.09
CA LYS A 66 11.86 -14.99 10.66
C LYS A 66 11.27 -14.57 9.31
N ILE A 67 11.09 -13.28 9.12
CA ILE A 67 10.74 -12.67 7.84
C ILE A 67 12.03 -12.13 7.27
N GLU A 68 12.51 -12.73 6.18
CA GLU A 68 13.77 -12.33 5.54
C GLU A 68 13.63 -11.02 4.78
N ASN A 69 12.47 -10.82 4.15
CA ASN A 69 12.19 -9.61 3.39
C ASN A 69 10.82 -9.04 3.74
N PHE A 70 10.83 -7.90 4.45
CA PHE A 70 9.61 -7.22 4.88
C PHE A 70 8.83 -6.59 3.72
N GLU A 71 9.47 -6.20 2.63
CA GLU A 71 8.76 -5.66 1.47
C GLU A 71 7.93 -6.74 0.78
N ILE A 72 8.51 -7.92 0.56
CA ILE A 72 7.76 -9.07 0.04
C ILE A 72 6.60 -9.43 0.97
N TYR A 73 6.84 -9.40 2.28
CA TYR A 73 5.79 -9.68 3.27
C TYR A 73 4.63 -8.65 3.20
N LYS A 74 4.94 -7.36 3.09
CA LYS A 74 3.94 -6.29 2.92
C LYS A 74 3.13 -6.47 1.63
N ASP A 75 3.79 -6.87 0.55
CA ASP A 75 3.13 -7.12 -0.73
C ASP A 75 2.18 -8.33 -0.66
N GLN A 76 2.58 -9.40 0.03
CA GLN A 76 1.70 -10.53 0.31
C GLN A 76 0.48 -10.15 1.17
N LEU A 77 0.64 -9.23 2.11
CA LEU A 77 -0.47 -8.70 2.90
C LEU A 77 -1.44 -7.88 2.05
N SER A 78 -0.93 -7.03 1.16
CA SER A 78 -1.75 -6.24 0.23
C SER A 78 -2.55 -7.13 -0.73
N ALA A 79 -1.93 -8.21 -1.23
CA ALA A 79 -2.58 -9.18 -2.11
C ALA A 79 -3.77 -9.91 -1.46
N ARG A 80 -3.89 -9.91 -0.12
CA ARG A 80 -5.05 -10.47 0.58
C ARG A 80 -6.30 -9.61 0.49
N LEU A 81 -6.14 -8.29 0.31
CA LEU A 81 -7.26 -7.35 0.12
C LEU A 81 -7.81 -7.42 -1.30
N ASP A 82 -6.94 -7.57 -2.26
CA ASP A 82 -7.30 -7.62 -3.67
C ASP A 82 -6.50 -8.72 -4.37
N PRO A 83 -7.14 -9.85 -4.69
CA PRO A 83 -6.50 -10.94 -5.44
C PRO A 83 -5.98 -10.50 -6.82
N SER A 84 -6.56 -9.45 -7.43
CA SER A 84 -6.09 -8.91 -8.71
C SER A 84 -4.71 -8.26 -8.58
N MET A 85 -4.39 -7.72 -7.41
CA MET A 85 -3.06 -7.16 -7.11
C MET A 85 -1.95 -8.22 -7.20
N SER A 86 -2.23 -9.45 -6.81
CA SER A 86 -1.23 -10.54 -6.90
C SER A 86 -0.90 -10.89 -8.35
N LEU A 87 -1.89 -10.86 -9.24
CA LEU A 87 -1.72 -11.02 -10.68
C LEU A 87 -0.90 -9.88 -11.27
N MET A 88 -1.23 -8.63 -10.92
CA MET A 88 -0.50 -7.44 -11.38
C MET A 88 0.94 -7.42 -10.86
N GLN A 89 1.21 -7.85 -9.64
CA GLN A 89 2.57 -8.00 -9.11
C GLN A 89 3.39 -9.01 -9.93
N GLY A 90 2.78 -10.14 -10.30
CA GLY A 90 3.41 -11.14 -11.17
C GLY A 90 3.74 -10.58 -12.57
N VAL A 91 2.83 -9.79 -13.14
CA VAL A 91 3.04 -9.10 -14.42
C VAL A 91 4.14 -8.05 -14.29
N ASN A 92 4.08 -7.18 -13.27
CA ASN A 92 5.08 -6.15 -13.02
C ASN A 92 6.49 -6.73 -12.80
N ALA A 93 6.59 -7.85 -12.07
CA ALA A 93 7.88 -8.53 -11.88
C ALA A 93 8.46 -9.08 -13.20
N LYS A 94 7.61 -9.55 -14.12
CA LYS A 94 8.04 -9.98 -15.47
C LYS A 94 8.45 -8.79 -16.33
N VAL A 95 7.69 -7.71 -16.29
CA VAL A 95 7.99 -6.47 -17.07
C VAL A 95 9.30 -5.85 -16.60
N LYS A 96 9.55 -5.78 -15.29
CA LYS A 96 10.83 -5.29 -14.74
C LYS A 96 12.05 -6.11 -15.21
N LYS A 97 11.87 -7.42 -15.41
CA LYS A 97 12.96 -8.29 -15.92
C LYS A 97 13.22 -8.11 -17.41
N SER A 98 12.24 -7.64 -18.17
CA SER A 98 12.35 -7.44 -19.63
C SER A 98 11.59 -6.17 -20.02
N PRO A 99 12.16 -4.98 -19.72
CA PRO A 99 11.50 -3.72 -20.02
C PRO A 99 11.32 -3.56 -21.53
N LYS A 100 10.13 -3.13 -21.95
CA LYS A 100 9.80 -2.85 -23.34
C LYS A 100 9.50 -1.37 -23.50
N LYS A 101 9.86 -0.82 -24.65
CA LYS A 101 9.43 0.52 -25.03
C LYS A 101 7.98 0.45 -25.51
N VAL A 102 7.12 1.28 -24.95
CA VAL A 102 5.73 1.41 -25.35
C VAL A 102 5.52 2.79 -25.93
N VAL A 103 4.79 2.84 -27.04
CA VAL A 103 4.41 4.09 -27.71
C VAL A 103 2.89 4.19 -27.62
N PHE A 104 2.41 5.30 -27.12
CA PHE A 104 1.00 5.64 -27.07
C PHE A 104 0.67 6.49 -28.31
N ALA A 105 -0.20 5.99 -29.18
CA ALA A 105 -0.52 6.67 -30.45
C ALA A 105 -1.49 7.84 -30.26
N GLU A 106 -2.33 7.79 -29.22
CA GLU A 106 -3.38 8.79 -28.94
C GLU A 106 -2.93 9.74 -27.83
N GLY A 107 -1.96 10.61 -28.12
CA GLY A 107 -1.38 11.53 -27.14
C GLY A 107 -2.28 12.67 -26.67
N GLU A 108 -3.46 12.84 -27.28
CA GLU A 108 -4.45 13.87 -26.93
C GLU A 108 -5.57 13.33 -25.99
N ASP A 109 -5.68 12.01 -25.86
CA ASP A 109 -6.68 11.39 -24.97
C ASP A 109 -6.25 11.48 -23.50
N GLU A 110 -7.12 12.03 -22.65
CA GLU A 110 -6.84 12.25 -21.21
C GLU A 110 -6.59 10.93 -20.46
N ASN A 111 -7.29 9.86 -20.80
CA ASN A 111 -7.09 8.56 -20.16
C ASN A 111 -5.77 7.92 -20.59
N MET A 112 -5.40 8.11 -21.85
CA MET A 112 -4.12 7.66 -22.37
C MET A 112 -2.95 8.41 -21.73
N LEU A 113 -3.07 9.72 -21.53
CA LEU A 113 -2.08 10.52 -20.81
C LEU A 113 -1.94 10.07 -19.35
N LYS A 114 -3.07 9.83 -18.66
CA LYS A 114 -3.05 9.27 -17.28
C LYS A 114 -2.35 7.91 -17.24
N ALA A 115 -2.70 7.01 -18.16
CA ALA A 115 -2.06 5.70 -18.26
C ALA A 115 -0.56 5.81 -18.54
N ALA A 116 -0.14 6.73 -19.40
CA ALA A 116 1.27 6.97 -19.70
C ALA A 116 2.06 7.53 -18.52
N ILE A 117 1.45 8.35 -17.66
CA ILE A 117 2.05 8.89 -16.44
C ILE A 117 2.19 7.80 -15.37
N GLU A 118 1.19 6.93 -15.23
CA GLU A 118 1.21 5.83 -14.26
C GLU A 118 2.15 4.70 -14.68
N PHE A 119 2.36 4.52 -15.98
CA PHE A 119 3.18 3.46 -16.55
C PHE A 119 4.63 3.45 -16.03
N PRO A 120 5.36 4.58 -15.91
CA PRO A 120 6.72 4.62 -15.39
C PRO A 120 6.81 4.37 -13.88
N GLN A 121 5.78 4.68 -13.12
CA GLN A 121 5.79 4.48 -11.66
C GLN A 121 5.74 3.01 -11.25
N GLY A 122 5.23 2.14 -12.14
CA GLY A 122 5.30 0.69 -11.99
C GLY A 122 6.61 0.07 -12.49
N ILE A 123 7.40 0.82 -13.29
CA ILE A 123 8.62 0.36 -13.95
C ILE A 123 9.71 1.38 -13.64
N SER A 124 10.27 1.30 -12.42
CA SER A 124 11.47 2.08 -12.08
C SER A 124 12.58 1.82 -13.09
N THR A 125 13.04 2.89 -13.74
CA THR A 125 14.29 2.94 -14.51
C THR A 125 15.47 2.50 -13.68
#